data_039edbdbc57667ac2cd50e0664406005
#
_entry.id   039edbdbc57667ac2cd50e0664406005
#
_cell.length_a   1.000
_cell.length_b   1.000
_cell.length_c   1.000
_cell.angle_alpha   90.00
_cell.angle_beta   90.00
_cell.angle_gamma   90.00
#
_symmetry.space_group_name_H-M   'P 1'
#
loop_
_entity.id
_entity.type
_entity.pdbx_description
1 polymer ?
#
loop_
_entity_poly.entity_id
_entity_poly.type
_entity_poly.pdbx_seq_one_letter_code
_entity_poly.pdbx_strand_id
1 'polypeptide(L)'
;MKHLCQRLIWVTVGVLLAGTITQAQEYVPELGPAFLADEVASVRLTLAQTDLDFILNPDNAYSNEEWPGTFVYESSTGTDTVSSVGIRLRGNTSRNAAKKSFKVSFNTFISGGKWNGLEKMNLNGNHNDPSMMRARMVWEYMRAQGYIAPRISHVRLYINDEYKGLYINVEHVDEEFIQKRFKHDHGNMWKCTYPADLADLGDNPEAYKFTPPWNSEQRTYELKTNNTQDDYSAIRDLCHTVGTASDADFQCELEAIFDVDGFLRLAAVEILVGHWGQLHREPEQFLPLRTPFRRSLDDVQL
;
A
#
# COMPACT_ATOMS: atom_id res chain seq x y z
N MET A 1 27.07 -25.81 5.25
CA MET A 1 28.27 -25.42 4.50
C MET A 1 28.31 -23.88 4.54
N LYS A 2 29.29 -23.34 5.25
CA LYS A 2 29.45 -21.89 5.42
C LYS A 2 29.85 -21.27 4.09
N HIS A 3 28.99 -20.56 3.43
CA HIS A 3 29.37 -19.76 2.27
C HIS A 3 30.07 -18.48 2.75
N LEU A 4 31.37 -18.50 2.62
CA LEU A 4 32.23 -17.34 2.85
C LEU A 4 31.83 -16.24 1.86
N CYS A 5 31.39 -15.10 2.38
CA CYS A 5 31.22 -13.88 1.62
C CYS A 5 32.63 -13.34 1.28
N GLN A 6 33.29 -13.92 0.28
CA GLN A 6 34.63 -13.50 -0.13
C GLN A 6 34.52 -12.24 -0.99
N ARG A 7 34.99 -11.11 -0.46
CA ARG A 7 35.34 -9.94 -1.27
C ARG A 7 36.51 -10.27 -2.17
N LEU A 8 36.24 -10.60 -3.43
CA LEU A 8 37.26 -10.57 -4.47
C LEU A 8 37.49 -9.10 -4.87
N ILE A 9 38.57 -8.52 -4.37
CA ILE A 9 39.11 -7.26 -4.88
C ILE A 9 39.81 -7.57 -6.18
N TRP A 10 39.13 -7.34 -7.32
CA TRP A 10 39.80 -7.31 -8.63
C TRP A 10 40.17 -5.88 -8.96
N VAL A 11 41.46 -5.58 -8.84
CA VAL A 11 42.06 -4.41 -9.52
C VAL A 11 42.23 -4.81 -10.98
N THR A 12 41.34 -4.34 -11.84
CA THR A 12 41.55 -4.38 -13.28
C THR A 12 41.49 -2.99 -13.88
N VAL A 13 42.56 -2.67 -14.54
CA VAL A 13 42.82 -1.49 -15.38
C VAL A 13 41.68 -1.27 -16.38
N GLY A 14 41.30 0.01 -16.55
CA GLY A 14 40.14 0.52 -17.25
C GLY A 14 39.94 0.03 -18.68
N VAL A 15 38.70 -0.30 -18.92
CA VAL A 15 37.96 -0.02 -20.16
C VAL A 15 36.64 0.57 -19.74
N LEU A 16 36.45 1.85 -20.02
CA LEU A 16 35.16 2.54 -19.91
C LEU A 16 34.20 1.95 -20.97
N LEU A 17 33.57 0.85 -20.63
CA LEU A 17 32.29 0.48 -21.21
C LEU A 17 31.26 1.18 -20.35
N ALA A 18 30.67 2.26 -20.88
CA ALA A 18 29.42 2.83 -20.38
C ALA A 18 28.32 1.77 -20.57
N GLY A 19 28.33 0.77 -19.69
CA GLY A 19 27.19 -0.10 -19.49
C GLY A 19 26.08 0.78 -18.97
N THR A 20 25.09 1.08 -19.80
CA THR A 20 23.81 1.58 -19.35
C THR A 20 23.30 0.57 -18.33
N ILE A 21 23.35 0.94 -17.06
CA ILE A 21 22.61 0.24 -16.01
C ILE A 21 21.15 0.41 -16.41
N THR A 22 20.60 -0.55 -17.12
CA THR A 22 19.16 -0.70 -17.26
C THR A 22 18.65 -1.07 -15.87
N GLN A 23 18.38 -0.04 -15.03
CA GLN A 23 17.49 -0.22 -13.92
C GLN A 23 16.23 -0.88 -14.49
N ALA A 24 15.81 -1.99 -13.90
CA ALA A 24 14.51 -2.56 -14.20
C ALA A 24 13.51 -1.43 -13.95
N GLN A 25 12.97 -0.88 -15.04
CA GLN A 25 12.09 0.28 -15.02
C GLN A 25 10.82 -0.19 -14.30
N GLU A 26 10.73 0.17 -13.02
CA GLU A 26 9.49 -0.02 -12.27
C GLU A 26 8.42 0.80 -12.99
N TYR A 27 7.38 0.12 -13.43
CA TYR A 27 6.34 0.79 -14.22
C TYR A 27 5.55 1.70 -13.30
N VAL A 28 5.67 3.01 -13.52
CA VAL A 28 4.82 4.02 -12.87
C VAL A 28 3.57 4.20 -13.75
N PRO A 29 2.41 3.66 -13.35
CA PRO A 29 1.22 3.71 -14.20
C PRO A 29 0.77 5.15 -14.40
N GLU A 30 0.18 5.44 -15.57
CA GLU A 30 -0.50 6.70 -15.82
C GLU A 30 -1.63 6.93 -14.81
N LEU A 31 -1.99 8.19 -14.60
CA LEU A 31 -3.04 8.54 -13.63
C LEU A 31 -4.38 7.92 -14.02
N GLY A 32 -4.74 7.98 -15.30
CA GLY A 32 -6.02 7.48 -15.79
C GLY A 32 -7.22 8.29 -15.31
N PRO A 33 -8.44 7.95 -15.72
CA PRO A 33 -9.63 8.77 -15.48
C PRO A 33 -10.05 8.87 -14.01
N ALA A 34 -9.62 7.93 -13.17
CA ALA A 34 -9.94 7.94 -11.75
C ALA A 34 -9.07 8.88 -10.90
N PHE A 35 -7.93 9.37 -11.44
CA PHE A 35 -6.94 10.18 -10.71
C PHE A 35 -6.51 11.39 -11.53
N LEU A 36 -7.44 12.29 -11.81
CA LEU A 36 -7.17 13.49 -12.61
C LEU A 36 -6.23 14.46 -11.87
N ALA A 37 -5.18 14.90 -12.55
CA ALA A 37 -4.17 15.80 -11.97
C ALA A 37 -4.66 17.25 -11.90
N ASP A 38 -5.30 17.73 -12.98
CA ASP A 38 -5.61 19.14 -13.21
C ASP A 38 -7.09 19.48 -13.02
N GLU A 39 -7.86 18.51 -12.51
CA GLU A 39 -9.29 18.69 -12.27
C GLU A 39 -9.68 18.16 -10.88
N VAL A 40 -10.65 18.80 -10.25
CA VAL A 40 -11.31 18.31 -9.05
C VAL A 40 -12.67 17.75 -9.46
N ALA A 41 -12.70 16.45 -9.74
CA ALA A 41 -13.93 15.73 -10.09
C ALA A 41 -14.92 15.69 -8.91
N SER A 42 -16.17 15.33 -9.17
CA SER A 42 -17.17 15.10 -8.13
C SER A 42 -17.45 13.61 -7.97
N VAL A 43 -17.52 13.18 -6.72
CA VAL A 43 -18.01 11.85 -6.33
C VAL A 43 -19.32 12.04 -5.58
N ARG A 44 -20.38 11.35 -6.04
CA ARG A 44 -21.67 11.32 -5.36
C ARG A 44 -21.97 9.91 -4.89
N LEU A 45 -22.27 9.76 -3.62
CA LEU A 45 -22.69 8.51 -2.99
C LEU A 45 -24.15 8.66 -2.57
N THR A 46 -24.99 7.75 -3.00
CA THR A 46 -26.40 7.70 -2.59
C THR A 46 -26.67 6.36 -1.93
N LEU A 47 -27.15 6.38 -0.69
CA LEU A 47 -27.51 5.20 0.09
C LEU A 47 -28.72 5.50 0.98
N ALA A 48 -29.35 4.46 1.54
CA ALA A 48 -30.46 4.64 2.47
C ALA A 48 -30.02 5.47 3.67
N GLN A 49 -30.88 6.36 4.15
CA GLN A 49 -30.54 7.23 5.29
C GLN A 49 -30.26 6.42 6.55
N THR A 50 -30.96 5.32 6.76
CA THR A 50 -30.73 4.38 7.89
C THR A 50 -29.32 3.81 7.87
N ASP A 51 -28.81 3.50 6.69
CA ASP A 51 -27.46 2.92 6.51
C ASP A 51 -26.38 3.99 6.73
N LEU A 52 -26.65 5.19 6.23
CA LEU A 52 -25.76 6.34 6.49
C LEU A 52 -25.71 6.69 7.99
N ASP A 53 -26.86 6.65 8.67
CA ASP A 53 -26.95 6.89 10.12
C ASP A 53 -26.16 5.82 10.89
N PHE A 54 -26.23 4.55 10.48
CA PHE A 54 -25.42 3.49 11.05
C PHE A 54 -23.92 3.73 10.85
N ILE A 55 -23.50 4.06 9.62
CA ILE A 55 -22.10 4.33 9.26
C ILE A 55 -21.53 5.50 10.07
N LEU A 56 -22.32 6.54 10.29
CA LEU A 56 -21.88 7.76 10.99
C LEU A 56 -22.03 7.70 12.50
N ASN A 57 -22.73 6.69 13.04
CA ASN A 57 -22.88 6.53 14.48
C ASN A 57 -21.51 6.27 15.14
N PRO A 58 -21.08 7.06 16.14
CA PRO A 58 -19.84 6.85 16.86
C PRO A 58 -19.65 5.44 17.43
N ASP A 59 -20.74 4.80 17.88
CA ASP A 59 -20.71 3.44 18.44
C ASP A 59 -20.31 2.40 17.39
N ASN A 60 -20.55 2.69 16.11
CA ASN A 60 -20.21 1.84 14.97
C ASN A 60 -18.93 2.28 14.24
N ALA A 61 -18.18 3.25 14.78
CA ALA A 61 -17.05 3.86 14.09
C ALA A 61 -16.02 2.84 13.59
N TYR A 62 -15.86 1.72 14.28
CA TYR A 62 -14.90 0.65 13.92
C TYR A 62 -15.54 -0.52 13.16
N SER A 63 -16.82 -0.46 12.84
CA SER A 63 -17.46 -1.46 11.98
C SER A 63 -16.79 -1.49 10.59
N ASN A 64 -16.54 -2.69 10.09
CA ASN A 64 -16.07 -2.92 8.74
C ASN A 64 -17.20 -3.34 7.78
N GLU A 65 -18.44 -3.33 8.24
CA GLU A 65 -19.61 -3.63 7.44
C GLU A 65 -19.77 -2.64 6.30
N GLU A 66 -20.03 -3.16 5.11
CA GLU A 66 -20.22 -2.37 3.89
C GLU A 66 -21.69 -2.32 3.52
N TRP A 67 -22.21 -1.11 3.36
CA TRP A 67 -23.61 -0.84 3.08
C TRP A 67 -23.84 -0.52 1.61
N PRO A 68 -24.94 -0.99 1.00
CA PRO A 68 -25.16 -0.81 -0.42
C PRO A 68 -25.47 0.65 -0.77
N GLY A 69 -24.96 1.08 -1.90
CA GLY A 69 -25.24 2.41 -2.43
C GLY A 69 -24.97 2.51 -3.92
N THR A 70 -25.21 3.71 -4.45
CA THR A 70 -24.88 4.09 -5.82
C THR A 70 -23.71 5.07 -5.78
N PHE A 71 -22.73 4.85 -6.65
CA PHE A 71 -21.59 5.70 -6.88
C PHE A 71 -21.73 6.41 -8.22
N VAL A 72 -21.54 7.72 -8.24
CA VAL A 72 -21.47 8.54 -9.45
C VAL A 72 -20.19 9.33 -9.44
N TYR A 73 -19.45 9.28 -10.54
CA TYR A 73 -18.24 10.07 -10.76
C TYR A 73 -18.48 11.04 -11.91
N GLU A 74 -18.29 12.32 -11.66
CA GLU A 74 -18.50 13.40 -12.64
C GLU A 74 -17.19 14.15 -12.86
N SER A 75 -16.76 14.23 -14.12
CA SER A 75 -15.57 14.96 -14.54
C SER A 75 -15.79 15.65 -15.88
N SER A 76 -14.80 16.39 -16.36
CA SER A 76 -14.84 17.00 -17.71
C SER A 76 -14.94 15.97 -18.84
N THR A 77 -14.57 14.71 -18.58
CA THR A 77 -14.63 13.63 -19.58
C THR A 77 -15.97 12.92 -19.61
N GLY A 78 -16.85 13.17 -18.65
CA GLY A 78 -18.17 12.56 -18.59
C GLY A 78 -18.63 12.16 -17.20
N THR A 79 -19.70 11.40 -17.15
CA THR A 79 -20.31 10.89 -15.91
C THR A 79 -20.41 9.39 -15.98
N ASP A 80 -19.85 8.73 -14.97
CA ASP A 80 -19.95 7.29 -14.76
C ASP A 80 -20.87 7.00 -13.57
N THR A 81 -21.70 5.97 -13.69
CA THR A 81 -22.57 5.51 -12.60
C THR A 81 -22.36 4.02 -12.35
N VAL A 82 -22.13 3.65 -11.10
CA VAL A 82 -22.04 2.25 -10.67
C VAL A 82 -23.02 2.03 -9.52
N SER A 83 -23.98 1.13 -9.72
CA SER A 83 -24.92 0.71 -8.69
C SER A 83 -24.37 -0.42 -7.85
N SER A 84 -24.96 -0.62 -6.67
CA SER A 84 -24.63 -1.73 -5.76
C SER A 84 -23.16 -1.75 -5.31
N VAL A 85 -22.59 -0.57 -5.05
CA VAL A 85 -21.26 -0.46 -4.42
C VAL A 85 -21.37 -0.60 -2.91
N GLY A 86 -20.32 -1.13 -2.27
CA GLY A 86 -20.20 -1.18 -0.81
C GLY A 86 -19.61 0.12 -0.26
N ILE A 87 -20.25 0.70 0.74
CA ILE A 87 -19.81 1.97 1.36
C ILE A 87 -19.62 1.74 2.86
N ARG A 88 -18.46 2.19 3.41
CA ARG A 88 -18.19 2.19 4.85
C ARG A 88 -17.18 3.27 5.25
N LEU A 89 -17.00 3.48 6.54
CA LEU A 89 -15.86 4.25 7.04
C LEU A 89 -14.55 3.52 6.80
N ARG A 90 -13.48 4.30 6.65
CA ARG A 90 -12.12 3.80 6.61
C ARG A 90 -11.19 4.56 7.55
N GLY A 91 -10.02 3.99 7.75
CA GLY A 91 -9.00 4.51 8.66
C GLY A 91 -8.90 3.67 9.93
N ASN A 92 -8.00 4.05 10.79
CA ASN A 92 -7.86 3.53 12.15
C ASN A 92 -8.23 4.66 13.13
N THR A 93 -7.29 5.38 13.69
CA THR A 93 -7.54 6.51 14.61
C THR A 93 -8.38 7.62 13.99
N SER A 94 -8.26 7.84 12.68
CA SER A 94 -9.03 8.85 11.93
C SER A 94 -10.53 8.55 11.79
N ARG A 95 -11.01 7.36 12.18
CA ARG A 95 -12.44 7.04 12.16
C ARG A 95 -13.25 7.90 13.15
N ASN A 96 -12.60 8.41 14.20
CA ASN A 96 -13.21 9.31 15.16
C ASN A 96 -13.09 10.80 14.78
N ALA A 97 -12.41 11.13 13.68
CA ALA A 97 -12.31 12.51 13.22
C ALA A 97 -13.67 13.09 12.85
N ALA A 98 -13.85 14.40 13.02
CA ALA A 98 -15.08 15.09 12.66
C ALA A 98 -15.38 14.92 11.15
N LYS A 99 -14.37 15.03 10.29
CA LYS A 99 -14.49 14.75 8.88
C LYS A 99 -14.11 13.29 8.62
N LYS A 100 -15.10 12.47 8.35
CA LYS A 100 -14.94 11.03 8.15
C LYS A 100 -14.27 10.72 6.82
N SER A 101 -13.49 9.64 6.77
CA SER A 101 -12.98 9.04 5.53
C SER A 101 -13.83 7.86 5.14
N PHE A 102 -14.04 7.67 3.83
CA PHE A 102 -14.89 6.60 3.31
C PHE A 102 -14.11 5.66 2.39
N LYS A 103 -14.56 4.42 2.33
CA LYS A 103 -14.16 3.43 1.33
C LYS A 103 -15.37 3.10 0.48
N VAL A 104 -15.19 3.08 -0.81
CA VAL A 104 -16.15 2.56 -1.79
C VAL A 104 -15.56 1.28 -2.36
N SER A 105 -16.31 0.19 -2.33
CA SER A 105 -15.94 -1.11 -2.90
C SER A 105 -16.87 -1.45 -4.05
N PHE A 106 -16.32 -1.71 -5.22
CA PHE A 106 -17.09 -2.01 -6.44
C PHE A 106 -17.42 -3.51 -6.55
N ASN A 107 -16.73 -4.35 -5.75
CA ASN A 107 -16.82 -5.80 -5.79
C ASN A 107 -17.55 -6.44 -4.59
N THR A 108 -18.05 -5.67 -3.64
CA THR A 108 -18.71 -6.21 -2.44
C THR A 108 -20.01 -6.97 -2.78
N PHE A 109 -20.85 -6.37 -3.57
CA PHE A 109 -22.16 -6.94 -3.94
C PHE A 109 -22.18 -7.51 -5.36
N ILE A 110 -21.14 -7.24 -6.17
CA ILE A 110 -20.99 -7.71 -7.54
C ILE A 110 -19.63 -8.37 -7.66
N SER A 111 -19.59 -9.69 -7.75
CA SER A 111 -18.33 -10.43 -7.89
C SER A 111 -17.53 -9.95 -9.09
N GLY A 112 -16.24 -9.61 -8.88
CA GLY A 112 -15.37 -9.06 -9.90
C GLY A 112 -15.70 -7.62 -10.35
N GLY A 113 -16.61 -6.94 -9.64
CA GLY A 113 -17.00 -5.56 -9.93
C GLY A 113 -15.80 -4.61 -9.86
N LYS A 114 -15.64 -3.77 -10.89
CA LYS A 114 -14.57 -2.78 -11.01
C LYS A 114 -15.10 -1.50 -11.64
N TRP A 115 -14.52 -0.38 -11.26
CA TRP A 115 -14.68 0.90 -11.94
C TRP A 115 -13.32 1.41 -12.41
N ASN A 116 -13.14 1.62 -13.70
CA ASN A 116 -11.86 2.00 -14.31
C ASN A 116 -10.66 1.13 -13.83
N GLY A 117 -10.90 -0.19 -13.71
CA GLY A 117 -9.91 -1.17 -13.25
C GLY A 117 -9.56 -1.07 -11.77
N LEU A 118 -10.41 -0.43 -10.96
CA LEU A 118 -10.29 -0.35 -9.50
C LEU A 118 -11.41 -1.16 -8.86
N GLU A 119 -11.06 -2.03 -7.93
CA GLU A 119 -12.04 -2.69 -7.05
C GLU A 119 -12.49 -1.79 -5.90
N LYS A 120 -11.64 -0.83 -5.53
CA LYS A 120 -11.87 0.03 -4.36
C LYS A 120 -11.42 1.45 -4.61
N MET A 121 -12.14 2.41 -4.05
CA MET A 121 -11.78 3.81 -3.99
C MET A 121 -11.70 4.28 -2.54
N ASN A 122 -10.64 5.01 -2.21
CA ASN A 122 -10.46 5.57 -0.87
C ASN A 122 -10.67 7.08 -0.90
N LEU A 123 -11.65 7.55 -0.16
CA LEU A 123 -11.98 8.97 -0.02
C LEU A 123 -11.51 9.46 1.35
N ASN A 124 -10.30 10.01 1.40
CA ASN A 124 -9.68 10.45 2.66
C ASN A 124 -10.13 11.86 3.03
N GLY A 125 -10.64 12.02 4.24
CA GLY A 125 -11.04 13.30 4.83
C GLY A 125 -9.86 14.17 5.28
N ASN A 126 -8.62 13.66 5.18
CA ASN A 126 -7.37 14.33 5.58
C ASN A 126 -7.37 14.77 7.05
N HIS A 127 -7.50 13.79 7.93
CA HIS A 127 -7.33 14.02 9.36
C HIS A 127 -5.94 14.67 9.65
N ASN A 128 -5.93 15.73 10.45
CA ASN A 128 -4.73 16.50 10.81
C ASN A 128 -3.97 17.19 9.65
N ASP A 129 -4.59 17.29 8.47
CA ASP A 129 -4.03 18.06 7.36
C ASP A 129 -5.06 19.07 6.81
N PRO A 130 -5.19 20.26 7.42
CA PRO A 130 -6.10 21.28 6.94
C PRO A 130 -5.72 21.86 5.57
N SER A 131 -4.46 21.69 5.14
CA SER A 131 -4.03 22.10 3.80
C SER A 131 -4.61 21.24 2.69
N MET A 132 -4.99 19.98 3.00
CA MET A 132 -5.40 18.95 2.03
C MET A 132 -4.32 18.61 0.99
N MET A 133 -3.06 19.01 1.22
CA MET A 133 -1.98 18.92 0.23
C MET A 133 -0.84 17.99 0.60
N ARG A 134 -0.62 17.69 1.90
CA ARG A 134 0.56 16.92 2.34
C ARG A 134 0.65 15.57 1.64
N ALA A 135 -0.42 14.77 1.69
CA ALA A 135 -0.43 13.46 1.05
C ALA A 135 -0.21 13.57 -0.47
N ARG A 136 -0.85 14.56 -1.13
CA ARG A 136 -0.69 14.78 -2.56
C ARG A 136 0.76 15.11 -2.92
N MET A 137 1.37 16.07 -2.23
CA MET A 137 2.76 16.48 -2.49
C MET A 137 3.73 15.31 -2.31
N VAL A 138 3.56 14.50 -1.26
CA VAL A 138 4.43 13.36 -1.00
C VAL A 138 4.28 12.28 -2.08
N TRP A 139 3.06 11.84 -2.38
CA TRP A 139 2.86 10.79 -3.37
C TRP A 139 3.22 11.22 -4.79
N GLU A 140 2.92 12.46 -5.18
CA GLU A 140 3.35 13.00 -6.48
C GLU A 140 4.87 13.10 -6.56
N TYR A 141 5.54 13.56 -5.50
CA TYR A 141 7.01 13.58 -5.44
C TYR A 141 7.60 12.18 -5.59
N MET A 142 7.11 11.22 -4.82
CA MET A 142 7.59 9.82 -4.89
C MET A 142 7.42 9.26 -6.31
N ARG A 143 6.26 9.45 -6.91
CA ARG A 143 5.99 9.02 -8.30
C ARG A 143 6.92 9.70 -9.30
N ALA A 144 7.16 11.00 -9.16
CA ALA A 144 8.08 11.76 -10.02
C ALA A 144 9.54 11.29 -9.90
N GLN A 145 9.93 10.72 -8.75
CA GLN A 145 11.24 10.12 -8.54
C GLN A 145 11.31 8.62 -8.95
N GLY A 146 10.24 8.06 -9.51
CA GLY A 146 10.18 6.67 -9.93
C GLY A 146 9.91 5.67 -8.80
N TYR A 147 9.53 6.12 -7.61
CA TYR A 147 9.15 5.21 -6.54
C TYR A 147 7.77 4.60 -6.77
N ILE A 148 7.59 3.39 -6.27
CA ILE A 148 6.28 2.74 -6.24
C ILE A 148 5.41 3.46 -5.21
N ALA A 149 4.45 4.23 -5.70
CA ALA A 149 3.57 5.03 -4.87
C ALA A 149 2.14 5.05 -5.43
N PRO A 150 1.12 5.21 -4.57
CA PRO A 150 -0.26 5.34 -4.98
C PRO A 150 -0.48 6.54 -5.92
N ARG A 151 -1.44 6.38 -6.84
CA ARG A 151 -2.01 7.52 -7.57
C ARG A 151 -2.91 8.31 -6.62
N ILE A 152 -3.02 9.61 -6.86
CA ILE A 152 -3.75 10.50 -5.98
C ILE A 152 -4.43 11.62 -6.78
N SER A 153 -5.63 12.01 -6.35
CA SER A 153 -6.35 13.18 -6.88
C SER A 153 -7.24 13.80 -5.81
N HIS A 154 -7.69 15.02 -6.05
CA HIS A 154 -8.74 15.63 -5.22
C HIS A 154 -10.12 15.37 -5.84
N VAL A 155 -11.13 15.19 -5.00
CA VAL A 155 -12.53 15.08 -5.41
C VAL A 155 -13.45 15.85 -4.47
N ARG A 156 -14.55 16.37 -4.99
CA ARG A 156 -15.67 16.90 -4.19
C ARG A 156 -16.57 15.73 -3.82
N LEU A 157 -16.79 15.50 -2.53
CA LEU A 157 -17.66 14.41 -2.08
C LEU A 157 -19.05 14.95 -1.74
N TYR A 158 -20.06 14.30 -2.29
CA TYR A 158 -21.46 14.47 -1.93
C TYR A 158 -22.00 13.12 -1.40
N ILE A 159 -22.78 13.14 -0.35
CA ILE A 159 -23.48 11.96 0.20
C ILE A 159 -24.94 12.35 0.36
N ASN A 160 -25.84 11.61 -0.28
CA ASN A 160 -27.27 11.91 -0.34
C ASN A 160 -27.52 13.39 -0.71
N ASP A 161 -26.84 13.85 -1.77
CA ASP A 161 -26.83 15.21 -2.32
C ASP A 161 -26.26 16.31 -1.42
N GLU A 162 -25.87 15.97 -0.18
CA GLU A 162 -25.20 16.91 0.72
C GLU A 162 -23.69 16.98 0.44
N TYR A 163 -23.17 18.19 0.23
CA TYR A 163 -21.73 18.41 0.04
C TYR A 163 -20.94 18.17 1.34
N LYS A 164 -20.06 17.19 1.35
CA LYS A 164 -19.22 16.82 2.51
C LYS A 164 -17.84 17.46 2.49
N GLY A 165 -17.48 18.14 1.41
CA GLY A 165 -16.21 18.87 1.27
C GLY A 165 -15.27 18.30 0.23
N LEU A 166 -14.04 18.83 0.22
CA LEU A 166 -12.94 18.34 -0.61
C LEU A 166 -12.34 17.10 0.05
N TYR A 167 -12.14 16.03 -0.71
CA TYR A 167 -11.54 14.77 -0.26
C TYR A 167 -10.34 14.44 -1.12
N ILE A 168 -9.42 13.62 -0.60
CA ILE A 168 -8.36 13.04 -1.38
C ILE A 168 -8.76 11.61 -1.75
N ASN A 169 -8.81 11.34 -3.06
CA ASN A 169 -8.88 10.01 -3.61
C ASN A 169 -7.46 9.43 -3.67
N VAL A 170 -7.17 8.42 -2.86
CA VAL A 170 -5.89 7.72 -2.84
C VAL A 170 -6.09 6.31 -3.35
N GLU A 171 -5.31 5.89 -4.33
CA GLU A 171 -5.33 4.54 -4.86
C GLU A 171 -5.23 3.51 -3.74
N HIS A 172 -6.08 2.51 -3.80
CA HIS A 172 -6.02 1.41 -2.84
C HIS A 172 -4.81 0.53 -3.15
N VAL A 173 -4.03 0.19 -2.11
CA VAL A 173 -2.89 -0.70 -2.25
C VAL A 173 -3.39 -2.13 -2.04
N ASP A 174 -3.57 -2.85 -3.14
CA ASP A 174 -4.08 -4.21 -3.22
C ASP A 174 -3.46 -4.95 -4.41
N GLU A 175 -4.07 -6.05 -4.82
CA GLU A 175 -3.60 -6.86 -5.95
C GLU A 175 -3.54 -6.07 -7.26
N GLU A 176 -4.56 -5.25 -7.56
CA GLU A 176 -4.57 -4.39 -8.75
C GLU A 176 -3.44 -3.36 -8.72
N PHE A 177 -3.08 -2.86 -7.54
CA PHE A 177 -1.94 -1.97 -7.38
C PHE A 177 -0.63 -2.66 -7.77
N ILE A 178 -0.44 -3.92 -7.33
CA ILE A 178 0.73 -4.73 -7.65
C ILE A 178 0.78 -5.05 -9.14
N GLN A 179 -0.33 -5.53 -9.72
CA GLN A 179 -0.42 -5.88 -11.14
C GLN A 179 -0.04 -4.73 -12.08
N LYS A 180 -0.33 -3.51 -11.69
CA LYS A 180 -0.01 -2.33 -12.50
C LYS A 180 1.45 -1.89 -12.41
N ARG A 181 2.22 -2.36 -11.42
CA ARG A 181 3.58 -1.85 -11.12
C ARG A 181 4.68 -2.88 -11.24
N PHE A 182 4.34 -4.14 -11.16
CA PHE A 182 5.30 -5.23 -11.21
C PHE A 182 5.04 -6.11 -12.44
N LYS A 183 6.10 -6.50 -13.10
CA LYS A 183 6.02 -7.42 -14.26
C LYS A 183 5.45 -8.79 -13.85
N HIS A 184 5.67 -9.19 -12.61
CA HIS A 184 5.16 -10.42 -12.01
C HIS A 184 4.37 -10.09 -10.76
N ASP A 185 3.11 -10.48 -10.72
CA ASP A 185 2.15 -10.23 -9.63
C ASP A 185 2.03 -11.39 -8.63
N HIS A 186 2.89 -12.41 -8.78
CA HIS A 186 2.84 -13.62 -7.95
C HIS A 186 3.48 -13.45 -6.56
N GLY A 187 4.00 -12.27 -6.25
CA GLY A 187 4.65 -12.00 -4.97
C GLY A 187 3.66 -11.80 -3.83
N ASN A 188 4.12 -12.05 -2.62
CA ASN A 188 3.38 -11.78 -1.40
C ASN A 188 3.46 -10.29 -1.06
N MET A 189 2.29 -9.66 -0.85
CA MET A 189 2.18 -8.32 -0.31
C MET A 189 1.70 -8.40 1.14
N TRP A 190 2.41 -7.73 2.02
CA TRP A 190 2.12 -7.71 3.44
C TRP A 190 1.68 -6.33 3.89
N LYS A 191 0.60 -6.28 4.68
CA LYS A 191 0.24 -5.11 5.46
C LYS A 191 0.69 -5.35 6.89
N CYS A 192 1.68 -4.59 7.34
CA CYS A 192 2.19 -4.65 8.68
C CYS A 192 1.38 -3.70 9.59
N THR A 193 0.89 -4.21 10.72
CA THR A 193 0.16 -3.43 11.71
C THR A 193 0.87 -3.56 13.06
N TYR A 194 0.68 -2.57 13.93
CA TYR A 194 1.30 -2.62 15.27
C TYR A 194 0.94 -3.93 15.98
N PRO A 195 1.90 -4.66 16.55
CA PRO A 195 3.31 -4.36 16.75
C PRO A 195 4.26 -5.10 15.77
N ALA A 196 4.17 -4.86 14.47
CA ALA A 196 5.04 -5.47 13.47
C ALA A 196 6.50 -4.99 13.63
N ASP A 197 7.18 -5.46 14.65
CA ASP A 197 8.49 -5.02 15.14
C ASP A 197 9.68 -5.83 14.59
N LEU A 198 9.42 -6.77 13.68
CA LEU A 198 10.39 -7.70 13.11
C LEU A 198 11.10 -8.60 14.16
N ALA A 199 10.48 -8.81 15.31
CA ALA A 199 11.01 -9.72 16.30
C ALA A 199 11.12 -11.15 15.74
N ASP A 200 12.24 -11.81 16.04
CA ASP A 200 12.43 -13.22 15.69
C ASP A 200 11.57 -14.11 16.59
N LEU A 201 10.60 -14.80 16.01
CA LEU A 201 9.72 -15.75 16.69
C LEU A 201 10.14 -17.21 16.45
N GLY A 202 11.35 -17.42 15.94
CA GLY A 202 11.93 -18.72 15.64
C GLY A 202 11.60 -19.24 14.24
N ASP A 203 11.99 -20.50 13.98
CA ASP A 203 12.01 -21.08 12.63
C ASP A 203 10.63 -21.45 12.07
N ASN A 204 9.59 -21.44 12.88
CA ASN A 204 8.27 -21.83 12.43
C ASN A 204 7.51 -20.67 11.80
N PRO A 205 7.22 -20.67 10.48
CA PRO A 205 6.45 -19.59 9.82
C PRO A 205 5.06 -19.36 10.43
N GLU A 206 4.44 -20.39 11.02
CA GLU A 206 3.13 -20.28 11.66
C GLU A 206 3.12 -19.34 12.88
N ALA A 207 4.28 -19.17 13.54
CA ALA A 207 4.41 -18.25 14.67
C ALA A 207 4.16 -16.80 14.29
N TYR A 208 4.37 -16.44 13.02
CA TYR A 208 4.18 -15.07 12.48
C TYR A 208 2.75 -14.78 12.06
N LYS A 209 1.84 -15.75 12.13
CA LYS A 209 0.40 -15.60 11.83
C LYS A 209 -0.42 -15.09 13.03
N PHE A 210 0.22 -14.52 14.01
CA PHE A 210 -0.43 -14.09 15.23
C PHE A 210 -1.27 -12.80 15.03
N THR A 211 -2.32 -12.70 15.86
CA THR A 211 -3.13 -11.49 16.02
C THR A 211 -2.79 -10.82 17.33
N PRO A 212 -2.71 -9.48 17.39
CA PRO A 212 -2.45 -8.78 18.64
C PRO A 212 -3.67 -8.92 19.59
N PRO A 213 -3.47 -8.90 20.92
CA PRO A 213 -4.56 -9.11 21.90
C PRO A 213 -5.72 -8.14 21.79
N TRP A 214 -5.48 -6.93 21.28
CA TRP A 214 -6.49 -5.87 21.11
C TRP A 214 -7.22 -5.91 19.77
N ASN A 215 -6.80 -6.74 18.84
CA ASN A 215 -7.44 -6.93 17.53
C ASN A 215 -7.31 -8.38 17.07
N SER A 216 -8.27 -9.19 17.44
CA SER A 216 -8.29 -10.62 17.08
C SER A 216 -8.68 -10.90 15.62
N GLU A 217 -9.14 -9.88 14.89
CA GLU A 217 -9.60 -10.05 13.51
C GLU A 217 -8.49 -9.81 12.47
N GLN A 218 -7.39 -9.15 12.87
CA GLN A 218 -6.33 -8.77 11.96
C GLN A 218 -4.97 -9.27 12.44
N ARG A 219 -4.27 -10.02 11.59
CA ARG A 219 -2.89 -10.44 11.87
C ARG A 219 -1.95 -9.24 11.87
N THR A 220 -0.90 -9.32 12.69
CA THR A 220 0.16 -8.30 12.73
C THR A 220 0.86 -8.17 11.38
N TYR A 221 1.19 -9.29 10.74
CA TYR A 221 1.63 -9.36 9.35
C TYR A 221 0.48 -9.91 8.51
N GLU A 222 -0.34 -9.02 7.94
CA GLU A 222 -1.52 -9.43 7.18
C GLU A 222 -1.16 -9.62 5.71
N LEU A 223 -1.25 -10.86 5.22
CA LEU A 223 -1.04 -11.18 3.81
C LEU A 223 -2.21 -10.64 2.97
N LYS A 224 -1.93 -9.85 1.94
CA LYS A 224 -2.92 -9.20 1.07
C LYS A 224 -3.05 -9.84 -0.31
N THR A 225 -2.07 -10.67 -0.70
CA THR A 225 -2.08 -11.47 -1.92
C THR A 225 -1.85 -12.92 -1.55
N ASN A 226 -2.09 -13.86 -2.46
CA ASN A 226 -1.80 -15.29 -2.26
C ASN A 226 -2.38 -15.89 -0.96
N ASN A 227 -3.55 -15.42 -0.54
CA ASN A 227 -4.19 -15.82 0.71
C ASN A 227 -4.49 -17.32 0.80
N THR A 228 -4.60 -18.02 -0.36
CA THR A 228 -4.82 -19.48 -0.39
C THR A 228 -3.57 -20.24 0.02
N GLN A 229 -2.38 -19.77 -0.36
CA GLN A 229 -1.10 -20.38 0.04
C GLN A 229 -0.79 -20.07 1.52
N ASP A 230 -1.15 -18.87 1.98
CA ASP A 230 -0.98 -18.39 3.35
C ASP A 230 0.46 -18.66 3.89
N ASP A 231 1.46 -18.46 3.02
CA ASP A 231 2.87 -18.75 3.28
C ASP A 231 3.58 -17.57 3.95
N TYR A 232 4.10 -17.79 5.15
CA TYR A 232 4.81 -16.79 5.96
C TYR A 232 6.33 -17.00 6.01
N SER A 233 6.87 -17.83 5.13
CA SER A 233 8.30 -18.13 5.12
C SER A 233 9.15 -16.87 4.89
N ALA A 234 8.73 -15.96 4.01
CA ALA A 234 9.46 -14.72 3.72
C ALA A 234 9.51 -13.76 4.93
N ILE A 235 8.41 -13.63 5.68
CA ILE A 235 8.38 -12.84 6.92
C ILE A 235 9.29 -13.49 7.97
N ARG A 236 9.22 -14.83 8.15
CA ARG A 236 10.08 -15.56 9.05
C ARG A 236 11.56 -15.33 8.71
N ASP A 237 11.94 -15.47 7.43
CA ASP A 237 13.32 -15.31 7.00
C ASP A 237 13.85 -13.90 7.28
N LEU A 238 13.02 -12.87 7.01
CA LEU A 238 13.40 -11.49 7.31
C LEU A 238 13.60 -11.27 8.81
N CYS A 239 12.61 -11.65 9.64
CA CYS A 239 12.70 -11.48 11.10
C CYS A 239 13.86 -12.25 11.69
N HIS A 240 14.10 -13.49 11.23
CA HIS A 240 15.22 -14.31 11.67
C HIS A 240 16.56 -13.67 11.31
N THR A 241 16.74 -13.21 10.06
CA THR A 241 17.98 -12.54 9.63
C THR A 241 18.22 -11.27 10.44
N VAL A 242 17.19 -10.45 10.65
CA VAL A 242 17.31 -9.22 11.46
C VAL A 242 17.68 -9.53 12.92
N GLY A 243 17.14 -10.62 13.49
CA GLY A 243 17.35 -10.97 14.89
C GLY A 243 18.61 -11.76 15.19
N THR A 244 19.19 -12.48 14.22
CA THR A 244 20.25 -13.48 14.48
C THR A 244 21.53 -13.31 13.68
N ALA A 245 21.53 -12.57 12.56
CA ALA A 245 22.73 -12.37 11.75
C ALA A 245 23.83 -11.68 12.56
N SER A 246 25.07 -12.11 12.38
CA SER A 246 26.22 -11.45 13.02
C SER A 246 26.48 -10.08 12.37
N ASP A 247 27.07 -9.14 13.11
CA ASP A 247 27.43 -7.82 12.56
C ASP A 247 28.30 -7.92 11.29
N ALA A 248 29.11 -8.98 11.18
CA ALA A 248 29.97 -9.21 10.03
C ALA A 248 29.22 -9.70 8.79
N ASP A 249 28.13 -10.43 8.97
CA ASP A 249 27.38 -11.08 7.89
C ASP A 249 26.05 -10.38 7.60
N PHE A 250 25.57 -9.51 8.52
CA PHE A 250 24.24 -8.89 8.49
C PHE A 250 23.89 -8.25 7.15
N GLN A 251 24.79 -7.43 6.62
CA GLN A 251 24.54 -6.76 5.33
C GLN A 251 24.35 -7.79 4.21
N CYS A 252 25.23 -8.79 4.13
CA CYS A 252 25.22 -9.78 3.06
C CYS A 252 23.98 -10.68 3.15
N GLU A 253 23.62 -11.12 4.35
CA GLU A 253 22.45 -11.97 4.57
C GLU A 253 21.16 -11.20 4.32
N LEU A 254 21.07 -9.96 4.75
CA LEU A 254 19.90 -9.13 4.53
C LEU A 254 19.70 -8.77 3.06
N GLU A 255 20.76 -8.35 2.35
CA GLU A 255 20.70 -8.01 0.93
C GLU A 255 20.33 -9.23 0.05
N ALA A 256 20.56 -10.45 0.53
CA ALA A 256 20.17 -11.67 -0.19
C ALA A 256 18.63 -11.88 -0.23
N ILE A 257 17.90 -11.33 0.73
CA ILE A 257 16.46 -11.56 0.90
C ILE A 257 15.62 -10.29 0.85
N PHE A 258 16.24 -9.11 0.99
CA PHE A 258 15.56 -7.84 1.13
C PHE A 258 16.20 -6.75 0.26
N ASP A 259 15.39 -5.86 -0.32
CA ASP A 259 15.86 -4.70 -1.10
C ASP A 259 16.28 -3.56 -0.17
N VAL A 260 17.47 -3.69 0.41
CA VAL A 260 18.01 -2.72 1.37
C VAL A 260 18.14 -1.32 0.76
N ASP A 261 18.60 -1.21 -0.49
CA ASP A 261 18.77 0.08 -1.17
C ASP A 261 17.42 0.78 -1.38
N GLY A 262 16.41 0.06 -1.87
CA GLY A 262 15.06 0.58 -2.01
C GLY A 262 14.44 1.01 -0.67
N PHE A 263 14.66 0.23 0.38
CA PHE A 263 14.21 0.56 1.73
C PHE A 263 14.88 1.84 2.27
N LEU A 264 16.20 1.97 2.14
CA LEU A 264 16.93 3.15 2.61
C LEU A 264 16.51 4.42 1.87
N ARG A 265 16.25 4.31 0.57
CA ARG A 265 15.70 5.44 -0.21
C ARG A 265 14.32 5.85 0.28
N LEU A 266 13.42 4.87 0.53
CA LEU A 266 12.09 5.14 1.08
C LEU A 266 12.21 5.80 2.44
N ALA A 267 13.02 5.26 3.36
CA ALA A 267 13.24 5.80 4.68
C ALA A 267 13.79 7.24 4.63
N ALA A 268 14.70 7.53 3.71
CA ALA A 268 15.21 8.89 3.52
C ALA A 268 14.11 9.87 3.10
N VAL A 269 13.22 9.47 2.18
CA VAL A 269 12.07 10.31 1.79
C VAL A 269 11.13 10.52 2.98
N GLU A 270 10.80 9.47 3.72
CA GLU A 270 9.92 9.56 4.89
C GLU A 270 10.47 10.51 5.96
N ILE A 271 11.78 10.47 6.22
CA ILE A 271 12.45 11.39 7.15
C ILE A 271 12.35 12.83 6.62
N LEU A 272 12.66 13.05 5.35
CA LEU A 272 12.65 14.39 4.74
C LEU A 272 11.26 15.03 4.76
N VAL A 273 10.20 14.26 4.56
CA VAL A 273 8.82 14.76 4.58
C VAL A 273 8.21 14.79 5.98
N GLY A 274 8.95 14.36 7.01
CA GLY A 274 8.48 14.31 8.40
C GLY A 274 7.33 13.32 8.60
N HIS A 275 7.37 12.18 7.93
CA HIS A 275 6.34 11.16 8.04
C HIS A 275 6.37 10.51 9.44
N TRP A 276 5.21 10.47 10.11
CA TRP A 276 5.11 10.00 11.50
C TRP A 276 5.02 8.48 11.65
N GLY A 277 4.53 7.79 10.62
CA GLY A 277 4.32 6.35 10.60
C GLY A 277 5.55 5.56 10.18
N GLN A 278 6.75 5.95 10.62
CA GLN A 278 7.99 5.28 10.28
C GLN A 278 8.20 4.01 11.12
N LEU A 279 8.90 3.03 10.59
CA LEU A 279 9.26 1.76 11.24
C LEU A 279 9.82 1.90 12.66
N HIS A 280 10.46 3.04 12.98
CA HIS A 280 11.07 3.29 14.29
C HIS A 280 10.15 3.98 15.31
N ARG A 281 8.94 4.42 14.90
CA ARG A 281 7.98 5.09 15.81
C ARG A 281 6.61 4.44 15.85
N GLU A 282 6.10 4.01 14.69
CA GLU A 282 4.84 3.26 14.59
C GLU A 282 4.95 2.32 13.39
N PRO A 283 5.23 1.03 13.60
CA PRO A 283 5.50 0.08 12.52
C PRO A 283 4.25 -0.32 11.72
N GLU A 284 3.30 0.58 11.55
CA GLU A 284 2.04 0.31 10.85
C GLU A 284 2.11 0.64 9.36
N GLN A 285 3.12 0.12 8.62
CA GLN A 285 3.18 0.40 7.19
C GLN A 285 3.60 -0.82 6.36
N PHE A 286 3.25 -0.76 5.07
CA PHE A 286 3.54 -1.79 4.10
C PHE A 286 5.05 -1.97 3.93
N LEU A 287 5.56 -3.13 4.31
CA LEU A 287 6.87 -3.59 3.87
C LEU A 287 6.69 -4.22 2.48
N PRO A 288 7.26 -3.64 1.43
CA PRO A 288 7.40 -4.33 0.17
C PRO A 288 8.48 -5.41 0.34
N LEU A 289 8.10 -6.54 0.92
CA LEU A 289 8.97 -7.70 0.89
C LEU A 289 8.97 -8.19 -0.55
N ARG A 290 10.12 -8.06 -1.21
CA ARG A 290 10.39 -8.92 -2.34
C ARG A 290 10.32 -10.35 -1.81
N THR A 291 9.40 -11.15 -2.32
CA THR A 291 9.62 -12.59 -2.29
C THR A 291 11.03 -12.84 -2.76
N PRO A 292 11.79 -13.78 -2.17
CA PRO A 292 13.11 -14.12 -2.65
C PRO A 292 12.98 -14.67 -4.06
N PHE A 293 12.87 -13.79 -5.04
CA PHE A 293 13.20 -14.10 -6.40
C PHE A 293 14.72 -14.23 -6.38
N ARG A 294 15.24 -15.44 -6.20
CA ARG A 294 16.52 -15.78 -6.77
C ARG A 294 16.39 -15.36 -8.23
N ARG A 295 16.89 -14.19 -8.58
CA ARG A 295 17.29 -13.96 -9.95
C ARG A 295 18.37 -14.99 -10.21
N SER A 296 18.02 -16.08 -10.87
CA SER A 296 18.94 -16.74 -11.72
C SER A 296 19.40 -15.64 -12.71
N LEU A 297 20.69 -15.47 -12.86
CA LEU A 297 21.26 -14.53 -13.82
C LEU A 297 20.84 -14.82 -15.28
N ASP A 298 20.05 -15.86 -15.49
CA ASP A 298 19.55 -16.37 -16.76
C ASP A 298 18.19 -15.76 -17.19
N ASP A 299 17.49 -15.01 -16.31
CA ASP A 299 16.20 -14.38 -16.63
C ASP A 299 16.33 -12.94 -17.16
N VAL A 300 17.54 -12.47 -17.44
CA VAL A 300 17.78 -11.22 -18.16
C VAL A 300 17.99 -11.58 -19.64
N GLN A 301 16.94 -11.98 -20.32
CA GLN A 301 16.89 -11.90 -21.77
C GLN A 301 16.21 -10.60 -22.19
N LEU A 302 17.01 -9.87 -22.97
CA LEU A 302 16.80 -8.63 -23.73
C LEU A 302 15.40 -8.48 -24.36
#